data_5a93c9453f583d2d91a4bf72f061a6f4
#
_entry.id   5a93c9453f583d2d91a4bf72f061a6f4
#
_cell.length_a   1.000
_cell.length_b   1.000
_cell.length_c   1.000
_cell.angle_alpha   90.00
_cell.angle_beta   90.00
_cell.angle_gamma   90.00
#
_symmetry.space_group_name_H-M   'P 1'
#
loop_
_entity.id
_entity.type
_entity.pdbx_description
1 polymer ?
#
loop_
_entity_poly.entity_id
_entity_poly.type
_entity_poly.pdbx_seq_one_letter_code
_entity_poly.pdbx_strand_id
1 'polypeptide(L)'
;GFNVLMKFEDNSRVKMLTDFVEDETNTTYSFNASQGAVLSFDTYSCLHYLADPSVKPLGTGMEGEFEFVIQKITTDSIVFTGKKYGYKAVCVPATAEDWTVLIPAAKYNLEKLTPLDNAPFFRSLTMNTTAVNFVFDPSTRSASVTWADPVNRKTETFLASVYGTREGVGFLPAMKINGVVVDGLKYDENKGCF
;
A
#
# COMPACT_ATOMS: atom_id res chain seq x y z
N GLY A 1 1.47 2.50 0.49
CA GLY A 1 0.91 1.14 0.48
C GLY A 1 0.59 0.67 -0.92
N PHE A 2 0.81 -0.62 -1.18
CA PHE A 2 0.68 -1.22 -2.50
C PHE A 2 -0.13 -2.51 -2.40
N ASN A 3 -1.02 -2.75 -3.37
CA ASN A 3 -1.70 -4.02 -3.51
C ASN A 3 -0.95 -4.91 -4.49
N VAL A 4 -0.69 -6.14 -4.09
CA VAL A 4 -0.07 -7.18 -4.92
C VAL A 4 -0.91 -8.44 -4.83
N LEU A 5 -1.52 -8.85 -5.92
CA LEU A 5 -2.16 -10.16 -6.05
C LEU A 5 -1.16 -11.15 -6.63
N MET A 6 -1.10 -12.33 -6.06
CA MET A 6 -0.20 -13.39 -6.49
C MET A 6 -0.97 -14.67 -6.77
N LYS A 7 -0.77 -15.24 -7.95
CA LYS A 7 -1.28 -16.55 -8.31
C LYS A 7 -0.11 -17.50 -8.54
N PHE A 8 0.11 -18.38 -7.58
CA PHE A 8 1.12 -19.42 -7.68
C PHE A 8 0.64 -20.51 -8.63
N GLU A 9 1.50 -20.91 -9.53
CA GLU A 9 1.25 -21.91 -10.56
C GLU A 9 2.26 -23.07 -10.42
N ASP A 10 2.02 -24.15 -11.15
CA ASP A 10 2.97 -25.27 -11.25
C ASP A 10 4.31 -24.80 -11.81
N ASN A 11 5.35 -25.62 -11.59
CA ASN A 11 6.71 -25.35 -12.06
C ASN A 11 7.35 -24.07 -11.48
N SER A 12 7.04 -23.74 -10.22
CA SER A 12 7.62 -22.60 -9.51
C SER A 12 7.39 -21.27 -10.22
N ARG A 13 6.26 -21.10 -10.88
CA ARG A 13 5.86 -19.84 -11.52
C ARG A 13 4.82 -19.13 -10.69
N VAL A 14 4.86 -17.79 -10.73
CA VAL A 14 3.86 -16.95 -10.10
C VAL A 14 3.51 -15.79 -11.02
N LYS A 15 2.21 -15.56 -11.17
CA LYS A 15 1.66 -14.37 -11.82
C LYS A 15 1.35 -13.34 -10.76
N MET A 16 1.65 -12.08 -11.06
CA MET A 16 1.39 -10.97 -10.16
C MET A 16 0.64 -9.86 -10.89
N LEU A 17 -0.39 -9.35 -10.25
CA LEU A 17 -1.12 -8.17 -10.68
C LEU A 17 -1.08 -7.13 -9.55
N THR A 18 -0.87 -5.86 -9.91
CA THR A 18 -0.65 -4.80 -8.93
C THR A 18 -1.40 -3.53 -9.29
N ASP A 19 -1.54 -2.65 -8.33
CA ASP A 19 -2.12 -1.33 -8.53
C ASP A 19 -1.08 -0.23 -8.86
N PHE A 20 0.19 -0.60 -9.13
CA PHE A 20 1.27 0.35 -9.41
C PHE A 20 2.07 0.03 -10.68
N VAL A 21 1.91 -1.16 -11.25
CA VAL A 21 2.43 -1.55 -12.56
C VAL A 21 1.24 -1.84 -13.47
N GLU A 22 1.31 -1.44 -14.74
CA GLU A 22 0.16 -1.60 -15.64
C GLU A 22 -0.07 -3.05 -16.02
N ASP A 23 1.00 -3.76 -16.37
CA ASP A 23 0.92 -5.12 -16.87
C ASP A 23 1.03 -6.17 -15.76
N GLU A 24 0.40 -7.32 -16.00
CA GLU A 24 0.63 -8.53 -15.23
C GLU A 24 2.09 -8.95 -15.36
N THR A 25 2.75 -9.18 -14.25
CA THR A 25 4.14 -9.67 -14.24
C THR A 25 4.18 -11.16 -13.93
N ASN A 26 5.08 -11.85 -14.62
CA ASN A 26 5.33 -13.28 -14.42
C ASN A 26 6.76 -13.45 -13.93
N THR A 27 6.93 -14.19 -12.84
CA THR A 27 8.26 -14.49 -12.29
C THR A 27 8.31 -15.94 -11.84
N THR A 28 9.49 -16.40 -11.48
CA THR A 28 9.68 -17.67 -10.78
C THR A 28 9.91 -17.43 -9.31
N TYR A 29 9.61 -18.43 -8.50
CA TYR A 29 9.90 -18.40 -7.08
C TYR A 29 10.64 -19.66 -6.63
N SER A 30 11.39 -19.52 -5.58
CA SER A 30 12.11 -20.63 -4.94
C SER A 30 11.99 -20.56 -3.41
N PHE A 31 12.21 -21.70 -2.78
CA PHE A 31 12.30 -21.79 -1.33
C PHE A 31 13.72 -22.15 -0.93
N ASN A 32 14.26 -21.40 0.01
CA ASN A 32 15.55 -21.66 0.61
C ASN A 32 15.41 -21.86 2.12
N ALA A 33 16.02 -22.91 2.66
CA ALA A 33 15.95 -23.28 4.08
C ALA A 33 17.21 -22.94 4.88
N SER A 34 18.23 -22.31 4.28
CA SER A 34 19.53 -22.10 4.94
C SER A 34 19.52 -21.09 6.09
N GLN A 35 18.53 -20.21 6.13
CA GLN A 35 18.36 -19.19 7.18
C GLN A 35 16.89 -19.07 7.61
N GLY A 36 16.18 -20.19 7.72
CA GLY A 36 14.73 -20.25 7.87
C GLY A 36 14.05 -20.53 6.53
N ALA A 37 12.72 -20.65 6.53
CA ALA A 37 11.95 -20.81 5.30
C ALA A 37 11.85 -19.47 4.58
N VAL A 38 12.68 -19.25 3.57
CA VAL A 38 12.71 -18.03 2.75
C VAL A 38 12.04 -18.31 1.43
N LEU A 39 11.02 -17.52 1.09
CA LEU A 39 10.42 -17.42 -0.24
C LEU A 39 11.16 -16.31 -1.01
N SER A 40 11.75 -16.66 -2.14
CA SER A 40 12.43 -15.72 -3.04
C SER A 40 11.72 -15.65 -4.38
N PHE A 41 11.62 -14.47 -4.94
CA PHE A 41 11.16 -14.26 -6.31
C PHE A 41 12.40 -14.02 -7.18
N ASP A 42 12.64 -14.91 -8.17
CA ASP A 42 13.99 -15.07 -8.75
C ASP A 42 14.22 -14.22 -10.01
N THR A 43 13.16 -13.80 -10.70
CA THR A 43 13.28 -12.98 -11.91
C THR A 43 12.58 -11.65 -11.72
N TYR A 44 13.01 -10.63 -12.49
CA TYR A 44 12.50 -9.28 -12.34
C TYR A 44 10.96 -9.23 -12.41
N SER A 45 10.34 -8.60 -11.42
CA SER A 45 8.89 -8.52 -11.25
C SER A 45 8.51 -7.19 -10.60
N CYS A 46 7.22 -6.98 -10.38
CA CYS A 46 6.72 -5.81 -9.66
C CYS A 46 7.35 -5.64 -8.26
N LEU A 47 7.72 -6.71 -7.59
CA LEU A 47 8.41 -6.65 -6.29
C LEU A 47 9.84 -6.10 -6.44
N HIS A 48 10.54 -6.52 -7.49
CA HIS A 48 11.87 -5.97 -7.81
C HIS A 48 11.79 -4.49 -8.17
N TYR A 49 10.73 -4.06 -8.87
CA TYR A 49 10.49 -2.65 -9.14
C TYR A 49 10.40 -1.83 -7.86
N LEU A 50 9.69 -2.31 -6.84
CA LEU A 50 9.63 -1.65 -5.53
C LEU A 50 10.97 -1.63 -4.80
N ALA A 51 11.84 -2.61 -5.06
CA ALA A 51 13.18 -2.73 -4.47
C ALA A 51 14.26 -1.96 -5.24
N ASP A 52 13.95 -1.48 -6.43
CA ASP A 52 14.91 -0.83 -7.33
C ASP A 52 15.26 0.59 -6.83
N PRO A 53 16.53 0.87 -6.50
CA PRO A 53 16.95 2.19 -6.03
C PRO A 53 16.89 3.28 -7.11
N SER A 54 16.71 2.92 -8.38
CA SER A 54 16.49 3.88 -9.48
C SER A 54 15.06 4.40 -9.56
N VAL A 55 14.12 3.71 -8.92
CA VAL A 55 12.73 4.17 -8.75
C VAL A 55 12.69 5.23 -7.65
N LYS A 56 11.78 6.18 -7.74
CA LYS A 56 11.63 7.25 -6.74
C LYS A 56 11.18 6.70 -5.38
N PRO A 57 11.73 7.20 -4.28
CA PRO A 57 12.82 8.20 -4.19
C PRO A 57 14.17 7.65 -4.70
N LEU A 58 14.86 8.44 -5.52
CA LEU A 58 16.15 8.02 -6.09
C LEU A 58 17.18 7.71 -4.99
N GLY A 59 17.89 6.60 -5.14
CA GLY A 59 18.91 6.13 -4.21
C GLY A 59 18.41 5.15 -3.15
N THR A 60 17.15 5.24 -2.74
CA THR A 60 16.54 4.32 -1.76
C THR A 60 15.45 3.44 -2.37
N GLY A 61 14.83 3.90 -3.47
CA GLY A 61 13.63 3.26 -4.00
C GLY A 61 12.50 3.30 -2.97
N MET A 62 11.56 2.39 -3.09
CA MET A 62 10.44 2.25 -2.15
C MET A 62 10.74 1.25 -1.03
N GLU A 63 12.02 0.88 -0.84
CA GLU A 63 12.47 -0.12 0.15
C GLU A 63 11.69 -1.43 0.06
N GLY A 64 11.33 -1.83 -1.16
CA GLY A 64 10.61 -3.07 -1.41
C GLY A 64 11.47 -4.31 -1.17
N GLU A 65 10.79 -5.43 -1.06
CA GLU A 65 11.39 -6.74 -0.81
C GLU A 65 10.97 -7.72 -1.91
N PHE A 66 11.84 -8.62 -2.26
CA PHE A 66 11.55 -9.77 -3.12
C PHE A 66 12.04 -11.10 -2.52
N GLU A 67 12.60 -11.05 -1.31
CA GLU A 67 12.94 -12.20 -0.46
C GLU A 67 12.24 -12.05 0.90
N PHE A 68 11.48 -13.08 1.28
CA PHE A 68 10.64 -13.05 2.46
C PHE A 68 10.85 -14.26 3.35
N VAL A 69 11.13 -14.02 4.62
CA VAL A 69 11.17 -15.07 5.64
C VAL A 69 9.75 -15.38 6.10
N ILE A 70 9.33 -16.62 5.96
CA ILE A 70 8.01 -17.08 6.43
C ILE A 70 8.02 -17.14 7.95
N GLN A 71 7.17 -16.34 8.60
CA GLN A 71 7.05 -16.28 10.05
C GLN A 71 5.92 -17.16 10.59
N LYS A 72 4.81 -17.17 9.88
CA LYS A 72 3.62 -17.93 10.30
C LYS A 72 2.73 -18.25 9.11
N ILE A 73 2.19 -19.47 9.12
CA ILE A 73 1.15 -19.90 8.18
C ILE A 73 -0.07 -20.30 8.99
N THR A 74 -1.22 -19.81 8.59
CA THR A 74 -2.53 -20.18 9.12
C THR A 74 -3.46 -20.55 7.96
N THR A 75 -4.69 -20.95 8.24
CA THR A 75 -5.71 -21.18 7.22
C THR A 75 -6.08 -19.90 6.45
N ASP A 76 -5.95 -18.73 7.10
CA ASP A 76 -6.49 -17.48 6.60
C ASP A 76 -5.39 -16.47 6.21
N SER A 77 -4.12 -16.77 6.51
CA SER A 77 -3.04 -15.85 6.19
C SER A 77 -1.66 -16.49 6.24
N ILE A 78 -0.72 -15.88 5.50
CA ILE A 78 0.71 -16.13 5.61
C ILE A 78 1.37 -14.82 6.02
N VAL A 79 2.13 -14.87 7.11
CA VAL A 79 2.89 -13.72 7.61
C VAL A 79 4.34 -13.88 7.21
N PHE A 80 4.86 -12.87 6.55
CA PHE A 80 6.25 -12.77 6.12
C PHE A 80 6.97 -11.61 6.80
N THR A 81 8.27 -11.71 6.84
CA THR A 81 9.17 -10.58 7.14
C THR A 81 10.15 -10.44 5.98
N GLY A 82 10.29 -9.25 5.44
CA GLY A 82 11.28 -8.95 4.40
C GLY A 82 12.68 -9.23 4.91
N LYS A 83 13.52 -9.85 4.08
CA LYS A 83 14.86 -10.30 4.47
C LYS A 83 15.84 -9.14 4.63
N LYS A 84 15.70 -8.06 3.83
CA LYS A 84 16.62 -6.92 3.80
C LYS A 84 16.23 -5.85 4.83
N TYR A 85 14.98 -5.43 4.84
CA TYR A 85 14.51 -4.31 5.66
C TYR A 85 13.71 -4.74 6.89
N GLY A 86 13.29 -6.00 6.95
CA GLY A 86 12.54 -6.54 8.09
C GLY A 86 11.07 -6.12 8.15
N TYR A 87 10.54 -5.49 7.12
CA TYR A 87 9.15 -5.09 7.08
C TYR A 87 8.21 -6.30 7.03
N LYS A 88 7.12 -6.18 7.76
CA LYS A 88 6.10 -7.23 7.82
C LYS A 88 5.19 -7.17 6.59
N ALA A 89 5.00 -8.30 5.94
CA ALA A 89 3.98 -8.49 4.91
C ALA A 89 3.00 -9.59 5.35
N VAL A 90 1.72 -9.40 5.05
CA VAL A 90 0.67 -10.38 5.34
C VAL A 90 -0.07 -10.66 4.04
N CYS A 91 -0.06 -11.93 3.62
CA CYS A 91 -0.86 -12.40 2.50
C CYS A 91 -2.12 -13.08 3.03
N VAL A 92 -3.24 -12.76 2.43
CA VAL A 92 -4.54 -13.40 2.67
C VAL A 92 -5.03 -14.05 1.38
N PRO A 93 -5.89 -15.09 1.44
CA PRO A 93 -6.46 -15.69 0.25
C PRO A 93 -7.21 -14.64 -0.59
N ALA A 94 -6.92 -14.61 -1.88
CA ALA A 94 -7.59 -13.78 -2.84
C ALA A 94 -8.62 -14.57 -3.63
N THR A 95 -9.66 -13.90 -4.11
CA THR A 95 -10.69 -14.45 -4.97
C THR A 95 -10.45 -14.08 -6.44
N ALA A 96 -11.14 -14.73 -7.36
CA ALA A 96 -11.12 -14.34 -8.77
C ALA A 96 -11.65 -12.91 -8.98
N GLU A 97 -12.59 -12.47 -8.14
CA GLU A 97 -13.13 -11.12 -8.17
C GLU A 97 -12.08 -10.06 -7.76
N ASP A 98 -11.18 -10.37 -6.83
CA ASP A 98 -10.09 -9.46 -6.47
C ASP A 98 -9.21 -9.15 -7.68
N TRP A 99 -8.96 -10.15 -8.52
CA TRP A 99 -8.16 -9.99 -9.73
C TRP A 99 -8.79 -9.04 -10.75
N THR A 100 -10.11 -9.07 -10.88
CA THR A 100 -10.84 -8.29 -11.88
C THR A 100 -11.42 -6.97 -11.35
N VAL A 101 -11.64 -6.87 -10.05
CA VAL A 101 -12.32 -5.72 -9.43
C VAL A 101 -11.40 -4.92 -8.51
N LEU A 102 -10.66 -5.58 -7.59
CA LEU A 102 -9.88 -4.86 -6.59
C LEU A 102 -8.80 -4.00 -7.22
N ILE A 103 -7.98 -4.54 -8.11
CA ILE A 103 -6.85 -3.80 -8.67
C ILE A 103 -7.29 -2.61 -9.54
N PRO A 104 -8.26 -2.74 -10.47
CA PRO A 104 -8.77 -1.59 -11.20
C PRO A 104 -9.40 -0.52 -10.30
N ALA A 105 -10.20 -0.93 -9.31
CA ALA A 105 -10.81 0.00 -8.37
C ALA A 105 -9.77 0.71 -7.49
N ALA A 106 -8.75 -0.01 -7.02
CA ALA A 106 -7.66 0.56 -6.23
C ALA A 106 -6.87 1.61 -7.02
N LYS A 107 -6.54 1.33 -8.29
CA LYS A 107 -5.91 2.31 -9.20
C LYS A 107 -6.77 3.56 -9.34
N TYR A 108 -8.04 3.38 -9.70
CA TYR A 108 -9.01 4.48 -9.88
C TYR A 108 -9.12 5.36 -8.64
N ASN A 109 -9.30 4.77 -7.47
CA ASN A 109 -9.45 5.52 -6.23
C ASN A 109 -8.18 6.27 -5.81
N LEU A 110 -7.00 5.70 -6.06
CA LEU A 110 -5.72 6.38 -5.83
C LEU A 110 -5.53 7.57 -6.80
N GLU A 111 -5.96 7.44 -8.05
CA GLU A 111 -5.96 8.53 -9.02
C GLU A 111 -6.87 9.68 -8.56
N LYS A 112 -8.06 9.38 -8.01
CA LYS A 112 -8.95 10.40 -7.43
C LYS A 112 -8.34 11.12 -6.24
N LEU A 113 -7.51 10.45 -5.46
CA LEU A 113 -6.79 11.06 -4.36
C LEU A 113 -5.59 11.89 -4.84
N THR A 114 -5.03 11.58 -6.01
CA THR A 114 -3.87 12.27 -6.56
C THR A 114 -4.23 13.71 -6.95
N PRO A 115 -3.43 14.71 -6.56
CA PRO A 115 -3.65 16.09 -6.96
C PRO A 115 -3.57 16.24 -8.50
N LEU A 116 -4.52 16.94 -9.09
CA LEU A 116 -4.41 17.39 -10.46
C LEU A 116 -3.40 18.54 -10.53
N ASP A 117 -2.65 18.66 -11.62
CA ASP A 117 -1.58 19.67 -11.79
C ASP A 117 -2.02 21.13 -11.54
N ASN A 118 -3.32 21.42 -11.66
CA ASN A 118 -3.90 22.73 -11.44
C ASN A 118 -4.88 22.81 -10.25
N ALA A 119 -4.93 21.76 -9.42
CA ALA A 119 -5.80 21.79 -8.24
C ALA A 119 -5.18 22.64 -7.14
N PRO A 120 -5.99 23.38 -6.36
CA PRO A 120 -5.49 24.11 -5.20
C PRO A 120 -4.78 23.14 -4.25
N PHE A 121 -3.61 23.54 -3.75
CA PHE A 121 -2.73 22.74 -2.89
C PHE A 121 -3.34 22.35 -1.54
N PHE A 122 -4.52 22.86 -1.21
CA PHE A 122 -5.15 22.65 0.08
C PHE A 122 -6.28 21.63 -0.03
N ARG A 123 -6.00 20.41 0.36
CA ARG A 123 -7.03 19.42 0.67
C ARG A 123 -7.29 19.47 2.16
N SER A 124 -8.46 19.88 2.54
CA SER A 124 -8.90 19.81 3.93
C SER A 124 -9.72 18.53 4.12
N LEU A 125 -9.37 17.79 5.14
CA LEU A 125 -10.20 16.72 5.66
C LEU A 125 -10.85 17.25 6.94
N THR A 126 -12.17 17.14 7.05
CA THR A 126 -12.87 17.51 8.28
C THR A 126 -13.27 16.26 9.02
N MET A 127 -12.78 16.11 10.25
CA MET A 127 -13.12 15.00 11.12
C MET A 127 -13.89 15.53 12.33
N ASN A 128 -15.18 15.25 12.37
CA ASN A 128 -16.11 15.91 13.29
C ASN A 128 -16.00 17.45 13.15
N THR A 129 -15.44 18.11 14.16
CA THR A 129 -15.21 19.57 14.15
C THR A 129 -13.75 19.95 13.93
N THR A 130 -12.85 18.97 13.78
CA THR A 130 -11.42 19.22 13.59
C THR A 130 -11.10 19.29 12.11
N ALA A 131 -10.68 20.45 11.63
CA ALA A 131 -10.07 20.57 10.30
C ALA A 131 -8.63 20.09 10.37
N VAL A 132 -8.27 19.23 9.46
CA VAL A 132 -6.91 18.69 9.33
C VAL A 132 -6.35 19.01 7.97
N ASN A 133 -5.07 19.31 7.91
CA ASN A 133 -4.36 19.42 6.64
C ASN A 133 -3.90 18.02 6.23
N PHE A 134 -4.34 17.58 5.04
CA PHE A 134 -4.03 16.27 4.47
C PHE A 134 -3.18 16.44 3.22
N VAL A 135 -1.97 15.89 3.25
CA VAL A 135 -1.04 15.92 2.12
C VAL A 135 -0.76 14.48 1.70
N PHE A 136 -1.04 14.16 0.44
CA PHE A 136 -0.76 12.86 -0.15
C PHE A 136 0.36 12.98 -1.18
N ASP A 137 1.37 12.13 -1.06
CA ASP A 137 2.42 11.94 -2.06
C ASP A 137 2.11 10.68 -2.89
N PRO A 138 1.70 10.82 -4.14
CA PRO A 138 1.38 9.68 -4.99
C PRO A 138 2.59 8.83 -5.36
N SER A 139 3.80 9.40 -5.33
CA SER A 139 5.02 8.67 -5.72
C SER A 139 5.44 7.64 -4.68
N THR A 140 5.28 7.96 -3.41
CA THR A 140 5.60 7.07 -2.28
C THR A 140 4.34 6.42 -1.68
N ARG A 141 3.16 6.87 -2.10
CA ARG A 141 1.86 6.49 -1.51
C ARG A 141 1.84 6.68 0.00
N SER A 142 2.38 7.80 0.44
CA SER A 142 2.35 8.23 1.84
C SER A 142 1.45 9.44 2.02
N ALA A 143 0.82 9.53 3.18
CA ALA A 143 0.06 10.70 3.59
C ALA A 143 0.62 11.27 4.88
N SER A 144 0.69 12.60 4.95
CA SER A 144 0.96 13.37 6.15
C SER A 144 -0.31 14.11 6.54
N VAL A 145 -0.74 13.94 7.76
CA VAL A 145 -1.91 14.62 8.32
C VAL A 145 -1.47 15.47 9.49
N THR A 146 -1.77 16.76 9.44
CA THR A 146 -1.42 17.70 10.51
C THR A 146 -2.66 18.43 11.03
N TRP A 147 -2.74 18.60 12.34
CA TRP A 147 -3.83 19.33 12.99
C TRP A 147 -3.34 20.04 14.24
N ALA A 148 -4.10 21.03 14.68
CA ALA A 148 -3.90 21.64 15.99
C ALA A 148 -4.64 20.81 17.05
N ASP A 149 -3.92 20.30 18.04
CA ASP A 149 -4.53 19.65 19.18
C ASP A 149 -5.28 20.71 20.03
N PRO A 150 -6.58 20.57 20.25
CA PRO A 150 -7.36 21.57 20.98
C PRO A 150 -7.00 21.63 22.47
N VAL A 151 -6.37 20.61 23.03
CA VAL A 151 -6.04 20.52 24.45
C VAL A 151 -4.69 21.19 24.73
N ASN A 152 -3.65 20.77 24.03
CA ASN A 152 -2.29 21.24 24.29
C ASN A 152 -1.85 22.40 23.37
N ARG A 153 -2.66 22.75 22.36
CA ARG A 153 -2.41 23.79 21.34
C ARG A 153 -1.14 23.57 20.52
N LYS A 154 -0.66 22.33 20.45
CA LYS A 154 0.48 21.95 19.61
C LYS A 154 -0.02 21.45 18.26
N THR A 155 0.84 21.59 17.26
CA THR A 155 0.62 20.94 15.98
C THR A 155 1.06 19.47 16.11
N GLU A 156 0.12 18.57 15.87
CA GLU A 156 0.38 17.15 15.81
C GLU A 156 0.50 16.71 14.35
N THR A 157 1.30 15.69 14.11
CA THR A 157 1.51 15.11 12.77
C THR A 157 1.40 13.61 12.84
N PHE A 158 0.68 13.03 11.88
CA PHE A 158 0.56 11.60 11.70
C PHE A 158 0.96 11.22 10.27
N LEU A 159 1.74 10.15 10.14
CA LEU A 159 2.16 9.60 8.86
C LEU A 159 1.53 8.24 8.64
N ALA A 160 0.98 8.01 7.47
CA ALA A 160 0.41 6.74 7.06
C ALA A 160 0.80 6.40 5.62
N SER A 161 0.93 5.10 5.34
CA SER A 161 0.88 4.59 3.98
C SER A 161 -0.57 4.59 3.49
N VAL A 162 -0.78 4.92 2.23
CA VAL A 162 -2.10 4.92 1.58
C VAL A 162 -2.14 3.79 0.56
N TYR A 163 -3.18 2.98 0.60
CA TYR A 163 -3.43 1.93 -0.38
C TYR A 163 -4.84 2.04 -0.94
N GLY A 164 -5.02 1.68 -2.21
CA GLY A 164 -6.33 1.65 -2.84
C GLY A 164 -7.18 0.49 -2.32
N THR A 165 -8.48 0.71 -2.21
CA THR A 165 -9.48 -0.31 -1.89
C THR A 165 -10.55 -0.36 -2.98
N ARG A 166 -11.51 -1.27 -2.88
CA ARG A 166 -12.65 -1.33 -3.82
C ARG A 166 -13.53 -0.08 -3.78
N GLU A 167 -13.66 0.56 -2.61
CA GLU A 167 -14.59 1.67 -2.39
C GLU A 167 -13.89 3.03 -2.18
N GLY A 168 -12.56 3.06 -2.13
CA GLY A 168 -11.81 4.27 -1.84
C GLY A 168 -10.34 3.99 -1.53
N VAL A 169 -9.85 4.52 -0.42
CA VAL A 169 -8.47 4.34 0.04
C VAL A 169 -8.41 3.93 1.51
N GLY A 170 -7.41 3.13 1.86
CA GLY A 170 -7.14 2.73 3.23
C GLY A 170 -5.82 3.33 3.74
N PHE A 171 -5.67 3.40 5.07
CA PHE A 171 -4.52 3.94 5.77
C PHE A 171 -3.83 2.88 6.63
N LEU A 172 -2.51 2.80 6.52
CA LEU A 172 -1.71 1.88 7.31
C LEU A 172 -0.49 2.61 7.93
N PRO A 173 -0.41 2.70 9.27
CA PRO A 173 -1.43 2.35 10.22
C PRO A 173 -2.69 3.23 10.11
N ALA A 174 -3.81 2.79 10.70
CA ALA A 174 -5.01 3.62 10.79
C ALA A 174 -4.71 4.93 11.51
N MET A 175 -5.18 6.05 10.98
CA MET A 175 -4.94 7.38 11.54
C MET A 175 -5.67 7.53 12.86
N LYS A 176 -5.01 8.19 13.82
CA LYS A 176 -5.63 8.56 15.11
C LYS A 176 -5.55 10.08 15.27
N ILE A 177 -6.70 10.74 15.22
CA ILE A 177 -6.81 12.19 15.30
C ILE A 177 -7.83 12.54 16.38
N ASN A 178 -7.39 13.19 17.45
CA ASN A 178 -8.24 13.58 18.61
C ASN A 178 -9.14 12.43 19.12
N GLY A 179 -8.58 11.22 19.22
CA GLY A 179 -9.29 10.04 19.69
C GLY A 179 -10.18 9.34 18.65
N VAL A 180 -10.32 9.90 17.46
CA VAL A 180 -11.02 9.26 16.34
C VAL A 180 -10.04 8.40 15.54
N VAL A 181 -10.42 7.16 15.25
CA VAL A 181 -9.65 6.25 14.41
C VAL A 181 -10.26 6.23 13.02
N VAL A 182 -9.43 6.46 12.00
CA VAL A 182 -9.81 6.42 10.58
C VAL A 182 -8.87 5.47 9.86
N ASP A 183 -9.39 4.38 9.38
CA ASP A 183 -8.67 3.33 8.65
C ASP A 183 -8.73 3.49 7.14
N GLY A 184 -9.62 4.36 6.64
CA GLY A 184 -9.75 4.66 5.22
C GLY A 184 -10.80 5.74 4.94
N LEU A 185 -10.91 6.08 3.66
CA LEU A 185 -11.93 6.99 3.12
C LEU A 185 -12.63 6.30 1.97
N LYS A 186 -13.96 6.45 1.89
CA LYS A 186 -14.76 5.99 0.75
C LYS A 186 -14.92 7.13 -0.24
N TYR A 187 -14.81 6.80 -1.53
CA TYR A 187 -15.04 7.77 -2.59
C TYR A 187 -16.52 7.82 -2.95
N ASP A 188 -17.12 9.00 -2.92
CA ASP A 188 -18.50 9.24 -3.34
C ASP A 188 -18.51 9.78 -4.78
N GLU A 189 -18.85 8.91 -5.73
CA GLU A 189 -18.91 9.25 -7.17
C GLU A 189 -19.87 10.41 -7.47
N ASN A 190 -20.98 10.51 -6.73
CA ASN A 190 -21.99 11.54 -6.96
C ASN A 190 -21.52 12.92 -6.51
N LYS A 191 -20.67 12.96 -5.50
CA LYS A 191 -20.11 14.19 -4.95
C LYS A 191 -18.72 14.51 -5.47
N GLY A 192 -18.03 13.51 -6.07
CA GLY A 192 -16.67 13.65 -6.56
C GLY A 192 -15.65 13.88 -5.44
N CYS A 193 -15.88 13.32 -4.25
CA CYS A 193 -15.01 13.50 -3.08
C CYS A 193 -14.91 12.21 -2.23
N PHE A 194 -13.91 12.18 -1.38
CA PHE A 194 -13.76 11.17 -0.33
C PHE A 194 -14.49 11.52 0.92
#